data_7059044869a05908a87c88185d6036f5
#
_entry.id   7059044869a05908a87c88185d6036f5
#
_cell.length_a   1.000
_cell.length_b   1.000
_cell.length_c   1.000
_cell.angle_alpha   90.00
_cell.angle_beta   90.00
_cell.angle_gamma   90.00
#
_symmetry.space_group_name_H-M   'P 1'
#
loop_
_entity.id
_entity.type
_entity.pdbx_description
1 polymer ?
#
loop_
_entity_poly.entity_id
_entity_poly.type
_entity_poly.pdbx_seq_one_letter_code
_entity_poly.pdbx_strand_id
1 'polypeptide(L)'
;MSTSPQWLRTPAAAVALGCSQNHLKRCRDSHGGFLVGGEHYILGCSHSAAILWNIDAIRQAWHHQGVMRMQMANHIINELQAQ
;
A
#
# COMPACT_ATOMS: atom_id res chain seq x y z
N MET A 1 3.64 10.87 22.23
CA MET A 1 4.92 10.72 21.53
C MET A 1 4.68 10.53 20.04
N SER A 2 5.21 11.43 19.26
CA SER A 2 5.13 11.26 17.82
C SER A 2 6.22 10.28 17.37
N THR A 3 5.81 9.17 16.80
CA THR A 3 6.74 8.24 16.19
C THR A 3 6.98 8.68 14.75
N SER A 4 8.25 8.78 14.36
CA SER A 4 8.60 9.06 12.99
C SER A 4 8.14 7.91 12.09
N PRO A 5 7.66 8.20 10.86
CA PRO A 5 7.31 7.14 9.93
C PRO A 5 8.50 6.22 9.68
N GLN A 6 8.24 4.93 9.59
CA GLN A 6 9.28 3.95 9.31
C GLN A 6 9.48 3.82 7.80
N TRP A 7 10.66 4.19 7.34
CA TRP A 7 11.04 4.12 5.93
C TRP A 7 12.02 2.96 5.75
N LEU A 8 11.64 1.96 4.97
CA LEU A 8 12.44 0.76 4.76
C LEU A 8 12.71 0.58 3.26
N ARG A 9 13.85 -0.05 2.95
CA ARG A 9 14.17 -0.48 1.58
C ARG A 9 13.24 -1.62 1.17
N THR A 10 13.15 -1.87 -0.14
CA THR A 10 12.20 -2.85 -0.70
C THR A 10 12.25 -4.23 -0.05
N PRO A 11 13.41 -4.88 0.15
CA PRO A 11 13.41 -6.20 0.78
C PRO A 11 12.85 -6.19 2.20
N ALA A 12 13.27 -5.23 3.02
CA ALA A 12 12.81 -5.11 4.40
C ALA A 12 11.34 -4.70 4.45
N ALA A 13 10.92 -3.81 3.56
CA ALA A 13 9.53 -3.38 3.48
C ALA A 13 8.61 -4.54 3.11
N ALA A 14 9.01 -5.38 2.15
CA ALA A 14 8.23 -6.54 1.76
C ALA A 14 8.05 -7.51 2.94
N VAL A 15 9.09 -7.76 3.70
CA VAL A 15 9.01 -8.61 4.89
C VAL A 15 8.07 -7.99 5.93
N ALA A 16 8.23 -6.70 6.21
CA ALA A 16 7.41 -6.00 7.21
C ALA A 16 5.93 -5.99 6.82
N LEU A 17 5.63 -5.94 5.53
CA LEU A 17 4.26 -5.91 5.01
C LEU A 17 3.71 -7.30 4.70
N GLY A 18 4.54 -8.34 4.75
CA GLY A 18 4.12 -9.70 4.50
C GLY A 18 3.79 -9.99 3.04
N CYS A 19 4.48 -9.35 2.11
CA CYS A 19 4.24 -9.53 0.67
C CYS A 19 5.55 -9.73 -0.07
N SER A 20 5.45 -10.03 -1.38
CA SER A 20 6.64 -10.13 -2.23
C SER A 20 7.10 -8.74 -2.66
N GLN A 21 8.38 -8.62 -3.00
CA GLN A 21 8.93 -7.36 -3.51
C GLN A 21 8.23 -6.94 -4.81
N ASN A 22 7.94 -7.89 -5.68
CA ASN A 22 7.26 -7.61 -6.95
C ASN A 22 5.84 -7.08 -6.71
N HIS A 23 5.11 -7.66 -5.76
CA HIS A 23 3.77 -7.18 -5.41
C HIS A 23 3.83 -5.73 -4.93
N LEU A 24 4.79 -5.43 -4.05
CA LEU A 24 4.95 -4.08 -3.51
C LEU A 24 5.24 -3.08 -4.63
N LYS A 25 6.12 -3.42 -5.57
CA LYS A 25 6.45 -2.55 -6.69
C LYS A 25 5.26 -2.31 -7.62
N ARG A 26 4.40 -3.31 -7.81
CA ARG A 26 3.21 -3.20 -8.66
C ARG A 26 2.13 -2.31 -8.04
N CYS A 27 2.14 -2.13 -6.73
CA CYS A 27 1.16 -1.29 -6.06
C CYS A 27 1.42 0.21 -6.25
N ARG A 28 2.54 0.59 -6.86
CA ARG A 28 2.86 2.00 -7.09
C ARG A 28 1.95 2.61 -8.16
N ASP A 29 1.66 3.89 -8.00
CA ASP A 29 0.85 4.66 -8.95
C ASP A 29 1.42 4.62 -10.37
N SER A 30 2.76 4.59 -10.51
CA SER A 30 3.43 4.49 -11.80
C SER A 30 3.15 3.17 -12.53
N HIS A 31 2.66 2.16 -11.81
CA HIS A 31 2.32 0.83 -12.36
C HIS A 31 0.82 0.55 -12.25
N GLY A 32 0.00 1.58 -12.15
CA GLY A 32 -1.45 1.44 -12.07
C GLY A 32 -1.98 1.06 -10.69
N GLY A 33 -1.14 1.11 -9.66
CA GLY A 33 -1.54 0.84 -8.29
C GLY A 33 -2.01 2.10 -7.57
N PHE A 34 -2.32 1.95 -6.28
CA PHE A 34 -2.87 3.03 -5.46
C PHE A 34 -1.86 3.70 -4.53
N LEU A 35 -0.62 3.23 -4.47
CA LEU A 35 0.42 3.84 -3.65
C LEU A 35 1.00 5.05 -4.37
N VAL A 36 0.94 6.20 -3.72
CA VAL A 36 1.30 7.49 -4.31
C VAL A 36 2.75 7.82 -4.00
N GLY A 37 3.52 8.19 -5.02
CA GLY A 37 4.91 8.60 -4.85
C GLY A 37 5.02 9.87 -4.00
N GLY A 38 5.97 9.87 -3.08
CA GLY A 38 6.15 10.95 -2.13
C GLY A 38 5.42 10.76 -0.82
N GLU A 39 4.33 10.00 -0.82
CA GLU A 39 3.53 9.73 0.38
C GLU A 39 3.76 8.31 0.90
N HIS A 40 3.60 7.32 0.03
CA HIS A 40 3.75 5.91 0.40
C HIS A 40 5.15 5.39 0.11
N TYR A 41 5.82 5.98 -0.85
CA TYR A 41 7.21 5.62 -1.18
C TYR A 41 7.94 6.85 -1.72
N ILE A 42 9.27 6.83 -1.63
CA ILE A 42 10.11 7.88 -2.21
C ILE A 42 11.19 7.25 -3.07
N LEU A 43 11.48 7.91 -4.18
CA LEU A 43 12.57 7.52 -5.07
C LEU A 43 13.85 8.22 -4.64
N GLY A 44 14.98 7.52 -4.77
CA GLY A 44 16.28 8.13 -4.49
C GLY A 44 16.67 9.15 -5.55
N CYS A 45 17.72 9.90 -5.26
CA CYS A 45 18.20 10.97 -6.14
C CYS A 45 18.82 10.46 -7.43
N SER A 46 19.19 9.18 -7.51
CA SER A 46 19.72 8.56 -8.71
C SER A 46 18.92 7.32 -9.05
N HIS A 47 18.99 6.88 -10.33
CA HIS A 47 18.24 5.69 -10.76
C HIS A 47 18.77 4.40 -10.14
N SER A 48 19.96 4.41 -9.55
CA SER A 48 20.50 3.27 -8.82
C SER A 48 20.18 3.31 -7.32
N ALA A 49 19.57 4.41 -6.82
CA ALA A 49 19.24 4.53 -5.42
C ALA A 49 18.04 3.64 -5.07
N ALA A 50 18.05 3.10 -3.84
CA ALA A 50 16.96 2.26 -3.37
C ALA A 50 15.69 3.06 -3.17
N ILE A 51 14.55 2.43 -3.44
CA ILE A 51 13.24 2.98 -3.09
C ILE A 51 13.03 2.78 -1.59
N LEU A 52 12.56 3.83 -0.92
CA LEU A 52 12.19 3.74 0.49
C LEU A 52 10.66 3.74 0.60
N TRP A 53 10.13 2.92 1.48
CA TRP A 53 8.70 2.69 1.63
C TRP A 53 8.25 3.11 3.03
N ASN A 54 7.17 3.88 3.10
CA ASN A 54 6.55 4.27 4.36
C ASN A 54 5.60 3.16 4.80
N ILE A 55 6.04 2.36 5.74
CA ILE A 55 5.32 1.14 6.14
C ILE A 55 3.96 1.48 6.74
N ASP A 56 3.89 2.46 7.62
CA ASP A 56 2.63 2.82 8.28
C ASP A 56 1.60 3.36 7.28
N ALA A 57 2.03 4.22 6.37
CA ALA A 57 1.13 4.77 5.35
C ALA A 57 0.62 3.67 4.41
N ILE A 58 1.48 2.71 4.05
CA ILE A 58 1.10 1.59 3.19
C ILE A 58 0.09 0.68 3.90
N ARG A 59 0.33 0.37 5.18
CA ARG A 59 -0.61 -0.44 5.97
C ARG A 59 -1.99 0.22 6.04
N GLN A 60 -2.03 1.52 6.26
CA GLN A 60 -3.29 2.26 6.28
C GLN A 60 -3.99 2.23 4.93
N ALA A 61 -3.24 2.42 3.84
CA ALA A 61 -3.79 2.38 2.49
C ALA A 61 -4.36 0.99 2.16
N TRP A 62 -3.65 -0.07 2.50
CA TRP A 62 -4.10 -1.44 2.27
C TRP A 62 -5.34 -1.78 3.09
N HIS A 63 -5.35 -1.36 4.36
CA HIS A 63 -6.51 -1.57 5.23
C HIS A 63 -7.73 -0.83 4.67
N HIS A 64 -7.55 0.41 4.24
CA HIS A 64 -8.63 1.20 3.65
C HIS A 64 -9.19 0.52 2.39
N GLN A 65 -8.32 0.02 1.51
CA GLN A 65 -8.76 -0.71 0.31
C GLN A 65 -9.53 -1.97 0.68
N GLY A 66 -9.08 -2.70 1.70
CA GLY A 66 -9.78 -3.88 2.19
C GLY A 66 -11.17 -3.55 2.74
N VAL A 67 -11.28 -2.48 3.53
CA VAL A 67 -12.55 -2.02 4.07
C VAL A 67 -13.51 -1.64 2.93
N MET A 68 -13.02 -0.90 1.94
CA MET A 68 -13.85 -0.50 0.79
C MET A 68 -14.37 -1.71 0.03
N ARG A 69 -13.53 -2.72 -0.19
CA ARG A 69 -13.96 -3.95 -0.85
C ARG A 69 -15.01 -4.70 -0.06
N MET A 70 -14.85 -4.80 1.25
CA MET A 70 -15.82 -5.47 2.11
C MET A 70 -17.15 -4.74 2.15
N GLN A 71 -17.14 -3.41 2.21
CA GLN A 71 -18.36 -2.61 2.16
C GLN A 71 -19.10 -2.79 0.84
N MET A 72 -18.36 -2.83 -0.26
CA MET A 72 -18.94 -3.05 -1.58
C MET A 72 -19.57 -4.46 -1.69
N ALA A 73 -18.90 -5.48 -1.17
CA ALA A 73 -19.42 -6.85 -1.16
C ALA A 73 -20.70 -6.94 -0.31
N ASN A 74 -20.71 -6.33 0.88
CA ASN A 74 -21.87 -6.32 1.73
C ASN A 74 -23.06 -5.58 1.10
N HIS A 75 -22.80 -4.50 0.41
CA HIS A 75 -23.83 -3.75 -0.31
C HIS A 75 -24.47 -4.59 -1.40
N ILE A 76 -23.68 -5.31 -2.18
CA ILE A 76 -24.18 -6.20 -3.23
C ILE A 76 -25.03 -7.32 -2.63
N ILE A 77 -24.58 -7.93 -1.54
CA ILE A 77 -25.30 -9.01 -0.85
C ILE A 77 -26.65 -8.48 -0.34
N ASN A 78 -26.66 -7.30 0.27
CA ASN A 78 -27.88 -6.70 0.80
C ASN A 78 -28.88 -6.39 -0.31
N GLU A 79 -28.42 -5.92 -1.47
CA GLU A 79 -29.29 -5.67 -2.61
C GLU A 79 -29.92 -6.96 -3.13
N LEU A 80 -29.14 -8.03 -3.20
CA LEU A 80 -29.63 -9.34 -3.65
C LEU A 80 -30.65 -9.91 -2.68
N GLN A 81 -30.47 -9.71 -1.38
CA GLN A 81 -31.39 -10.20 -0.35
C GLN A 81 -32.68 -9.36 -0.27
N ALA A 82 -32.61 -8.11 -0.66
CA ALA A 82 -33.77 -7.21 -0.64
C ALA A 82 -34.77 -7.53 -1.77
N GLN A 83 -34.38 -8.29 -2.74
CA GLN A 83 -35.24 -8.74 -3.83
C GLN A 83 -35.91 -10.06 -3.48
#